data_1dc4eee404bf9892f749511ef3bfb562
#
_entry.id   1dc4eee404bf9892f749511ef3bfb562
#
_cell.length_a   1.000
_cell.length_b   1.000
_cell.length_c   1.000
_cell.angle_alpha   90.00
_cell.angle_beta   90.00
_cell.angle_gamma   90.00
#
_symmetry.space_group_name_H-M   'P 1'
#
loop_
_entity.id
_entity.type
_entity.pdbx_description
1 polymer ?
#
loop_
_entity_poly.entity_id
_entity_poly.type
_entity_poly.pdbx_seq_one_letter_code
_entity_poly.pdbx_strand_id
1 'polypeptide(L)'
;MKKLLFIVLLLHLLCCNAFAADISGGGRILADSGIDDTDALFDMNLLQSQAVPGGASLTLSAEEGISGLYFIFDLPYESVTLTENDRTITVDTGGILHFYLDVEKALGQLPKRLLLTFSSGEAQVNELRIFSPGELPDWVEQWSKIPQGEADLLLLSTHGDDEQLFFAGLLPWYDVQ
;
A
#
# COMPACT_ATOMS: atom_id res chain seq x y z
N MET A 1 -32.67 -19.67 26.86
CA MET A 1 -32.68 -19.32 25.43
C MET A 1 -32.29 -17.86 25.15
N LYS A 2 -32.88 -16.83 25.81
CA LYS A 2 -32.53 -15.40 25.54
C LYS A 2 -31.05 -15.02 25.80
N LYS A 3 -30.43 -15.59 26.83
CA LYS A 3 -28.99 -15.33 27.15
C LYS A 3 -28.04 -15.96 26.12
N LEU A 4 -28.39 -17.13 25.56
CA LEU A 4 -27.59 -17.81 24.54
C LEU A 4 -27.65 -17.05 23.21
N LEU A 5 -28.83 -16.52 22.84
CA LEU A 5 -29.02 -15.71 21.64
C LEU A 5 -28.23 -14.40 21.71
N PHE A 6 -28.15 -13.78 22.91
CA PHE A 6 -27.39 -12.54 23.13
C PHE A 6 -25.88 -12.78 23.02
N ILE A 7 -25.36 -13.91 23.52
CA ILE A 7 -23.95 -14.29 23.42
C ILE A 7 -23.57 -14.58 21.95
N VAL A 8 -24.44 -15.28 21.20
CA VAL A 8 -24.19 -15.55 19.77
C VAL A 8 -24.22 -14.25 18.94
N LEU A 9 -25.13 -13.33 19.25
CA LEU A 9 -25.20 -12.02 18.60
C LEU A 9 -23.96 -11.16 18.93
N LEU A 10 -23.48 -11.21 20.18
CA LEU A 10 -22.27 -10.51 20.61
C LEU A 10 -21.01 -11.09 19.95
N LEU A 11 -20.93 -12.43 19.82
CA LEU A 11 -19.85 -13.10 19.10
C LEU A 11 -19.85 -12.78 17.61
N HIS A 12 -21.01 -12.67 16.96
CA HIS A 12 -21.11 -12.24 15.56
C HIS A 12 -20.67 -10.77 15.36
N LEU A 13 -20.95 -9.91 16.32
CA LEU A 13 -20.49 -8.50 16.29
C LEU A 13 -18.98 -8.38 16.52
N LEU A 14 -18.36 -9.33 17.23
CA LEU A 14 -16.90 -9.36 17.45
C LEU A 14 -16.12 -10.01 16.29
N CYS A 15 -16.80 -10.73 15.39
CA CYS A 15 -16.20 -11.37 14.21
C CYS A 15 -16.34 -10.52 12.92
N CYS A 16 -16.86 -9.30 12.99
CA CYS A 16 -16.77 -8.39 11.85
C CYS A 16 -15.31 -7.92 11.76
N ASN A 17 -14.50 -8.59 10.95
CA ASN A 17 -13.26 -8.03 10.49
C ASN A 17 -13.60 -6.67 9.86
N ALA A 18 -13.14 -5.58 10.47
CA ALA A 18 -13.28 -4.29 9.85
C ALA A 18 -12.35 -4.27 8.63
N PHE A 19 -12.93 -4.10 7.45
CA PHE A 19 -12.14 -3.88 6.25
C PHE A 19 -11.49 -2.50 6.32
N ALA A 20 -10.25 -2.40 5.88
CA ALA A 20 -9.62 -1.12 5.66
C ALA A 20 -10.40 -0.35 4.60
N ALA A 21 -10.81 0.86 4.92
CA ALA A 21 -11.46 1.73 3.95
C ALA A 21 -10.38 2.53 3.20
N ASP A 22 -10.57 2.69 1.89
CA ASP A 22 -9.88 3.72 1.13
C ASP A 22 -10.46 5.08 1.56
N ILE A 23 -9.64 5.85 2.27
CA ILE A 23 -10.01 7.16 2.82
C ILE A 23 -9.40 8.32 2.04
N SER A 24 -8.84 8.07 0.86
CA SER A 24 -8.21 9.08 0.00
C SER A 24 -9.16 10.24 -0.34
N GLY A 25 -10.43 9.94 -0.58
CA GLY A 25 -11.46 10.94 -0.87
C GLY A 25 -12.06 11.66 0.35
N GLY A 26 -11.80 11.19 1.58
CA GLY A 26 -12.37 11.73 2.82
C GLY A 26 -11.33 12.31 3.77
N GLY A 27 -10.07 11.99 3.58
CA GLY A 27 -8.95 12.53 4.34
C GLY A 27 -8.63 13.98 3.96
N ARG A 28 -8.02 14.72 4.89
CA ARG A 28 -7.47 16.03 4.57
C ARG A 28 -6.07 15.86 4.03
N ILE A 29 -5.89 16.23 2.77
CA ILE A 29 -4.61 16.19 2.07
C ILE A 29 -4.19 17.64 1.82
N LEU A 30 -2.96 17.97 2.18
CA LEU A 30 -2.37 19.28 1.94
C LEU A 30 -1.02 19.06 1.25
N ALA A 31 -0.83 19.69 0.11
CA ALA A 31 0.50 19.82 -0.47
C ALA A 31 1.26 20.85 0.35
N ASP A 32 2.35 20.44 0.99
CA ASP A 32 3.18 21.35 1.78
C ASP A 32 4.24 22.06 0.91
N SER A 33 4.75 21.36 -0.10
CA SER A 33 5.71 21.94 -1.04
C SER A 33 5.86 21.11 -2.33
N GLY A 34 6.03 21.82 -3.45
CA GLY A 34 6.56 21.26 -4.69
C GLY A 34 5.61 20.38 -5.52
N ILE A 35 4.34 20.27 -5.16
CA ILE A 35 3.35 19.53 -5.93
C ILE A 35 2.33 20.50 -6.50
N ASP A 36 2.29 20.59 -7.83
CA ASP A 36 1.47 21.59 -8.54
C ASP A 36 -0.01 21.22 -8.52
N ASP A 37 -0.32 19.93 -8.69
CA ASP A 37 -1.70 19.41 -8.69
C ASP A 37 -1.79 18.19 -7.74
N THR A 38 -2.23 18.44 -6.52
CA THR A 38 -2.41 17.38 -5.53
C THR A 38 -3.59 16.48 -5.86
N ASP A 39 -4.64 17.01 -6.49
CA ASP A 39 -5.85 16.25 -6.80
C ASP A 39 -5.56 15.15 -7.83
N ALA A 40 -4.61 15.38 -8.74
CA ALA A 40 -4.17 14.40 -9.72
C ALA A 40 -3.53 13.14 -9.11
N LEU A 41 -3.10 13.20 -7.84
CA LEU A 41 -2.58 12.02 -7.12
C LEU A 41 -3.68 11.11 -6.57
N PHE A 42 -4.96 11.53 -6.62
CA PHE A 42 -6.10 10.88 -5.98
C PHE A 42 -7.32 10.79 -6.90
N ASP A 43 -7.16 10.97 -8.21
CA ASP A 43 -8.24 11.12 -9.18
C ASP A 43 -8.71 9.81 -9.81
N MET A 44 -8.08 8.68 -9.47
CA MET A 44 -8.32 7.34 -10.03
C MET A 44 -7.95 7.22 -11.52
N ASN A 45 -7.17 8.15 -12.06
CA ASN A 45 -6.73 8.12 -13.45
C ASN A 45 -5.37 7.43 -13.58
N LEU A 46 -5.37 6.11 -13.67
CA LEU A 46 -4.14 5.31 -13.76
C LEU A 46 -3.39 5.46 -15.09
N LEU A 47 -3.94 6.19 -16.05
CA LEU A 47 -3.32 6.40 -17.37
C LEU A 47 -2.49 7.70 -17.43
N GLN A 48 -2.51 8.50 -16.38
CA GLN A 48 -1.83 9.78 -16.35
C GLN A 48 -1.01 9.89 -15.06
N SER A 49 0.29 10.11 -15.19
CA SER A 49 1.15 10.33 -14.04
C SER A 49 1.36 11.81 -13.77
N GLN A 50 1.47 12.13 -12.49
CA GLN A 50 1.89 13.44 -11.97
C GLN A 50 3.37 13.37 -11.63
N ALA A 51 4.16 14.30 -12.17
CA ALA A 51 5.55 14.48 -11.78
C ALA A 51 5.63 15.12 -10.38
N VAL A 52 6.27 14.44 -9.45
CA VAL A 52 6.46 14.89 -8.07
C VAL A 52 7.95 15.05 -7.82
N PRO A 53 8.45 16.30 -7.65
CA PRO A 53 9.87 16.56 -7.43
C PRO A 53 10.40 15.94 -6.15
N GLY A 54 11.67 15.55 -6.13
CA GLY A 54 12.36 15.15 -4.91
C GLY A 54 12.36 16.27 -3.87
N GLY A 55 12.04 15.92 -2.63
CA GLY A 55 11.82 16.86 -1.53
C GLY A 55 10.40 17.41 -1.43
N ALA A 56 9.53 17.16 -2.42
CA ALA A 56 8.13 17.51 -2.31
C ALA A 56 7.43 16.69 -1.21
N SER A 57 6.45 17.29 -0.55
CA SER A 57 5.80 16.67 0.59
C SER A 57 4.29 16.90 0.64
N LEU A 58 3.61 15.95 1.27
CA LEU A 58 2.18 15.96 1.54
C LEU A 58 1.93 15.75 3.03
N THR A 59 1.12 16.61 3.65
CA THR A 59 0.53 16.32 4.96
C THR A 59 -0.77 15.56 4.76
N LEU A 60 -0.82 14.34 5.27
CA LEU A 60 -1.99 13.47 5.27
C LEU A 60 -2.63 13.48 6.66
N SER A 61 -3.96 13.55 6.73
CA SER A 61 -4.68 13.53 8.00
C SER A 61 -5.96 12.72 7.89
N ALA A 62 -6.19 11.81 8.85
CA ALA A 62 -7.39 10.99 8.95
C ALA A 62 -7.77 10.76 10.41
N GLU A 63 -9.05 10.93 10.74
CA GLU A 63 -9.56 10.74 12.11
C GLU A 63 -9.46 9.27 12.57
N GLU A 64 -9.68 8.34 11.65
CA GLU A 64 -9.58 6.89 11.87
C GLU A 64 -8.14 6.42 12.04
N GLY A 65 -7.18 7.24 11.65
CA GLY A 65 -5.76 6.91 11.54
C GLY A 65 -5.39 6.39 10.15
N ILE A 66 -4.10 6.46 9.84
CA ILE A 66 -3.51 6.05 8.56
C ILE A 66 -2.73 4.76 8.79
N SER A 67 -3.29 3.62 8.39
CA SER A 67 -2.64 2.31 8.55
C SER A 67 -1.74 1.96 7.37
N GLY A 68 -2.08 2.41 6.16
CA GLY A 68 -1.33 2.11 4.96
C GLY A 68 -1.39 3.19 3.89
N LEU A 69 -0.37 3.19 3.06
CA LEU A 69 -0.29 3.98 1.83
C LEU A 69 -0.04 3.02 0.67
N TYR A 70 -0.73 3.23 -0.45
CA TYR A 70 -0.51 2.47 -1.66
C TYR A 70 -0.20 3.41 -2.81
N PHE A 71 0.98 3.22 -3.36
CA PHE A 71 1.50 4.02 -4.47
C PHE A 71 1.37 3.24 -5.77
N ILE A 72 0.94 3.90 -6.81
CA ILE A 72 1.05 3.43 -8.18
C ILE A 72 1.98 4.40 -8.91
N PHE A 73 3.19 3.93 -9.20
CA PHE A 73 4.21 4.67 -9.92
C PHE A 73 4.21 4.28 -11.40
N ASP A 74 4.47 5.24 -12.28
CA ASP A 74 4.68 4.97 -13.71
C ASP A 74 6.11 4.48 -14.01
N LEU A 75 7.06 4.93 -13.19
CA LEU A 75 8.46 4.52 -13.24
C LEU A 75 8.97 4.07 -11.86
N PRO A 76 9.96 3.16 -11.81
CA PRO A 76 10.58 2.77 -10.55
C PRO A 76 11.04 3.98 -9.74
N TYR A 77 10.68 4.02 -8.47
CA TYR A 77 11.06 5.05 -7.53
C TYR A 77 11.85 4.44 -6.38
N GLU A 78 12.77 5.19 -5.76
CA GLU A 78 13.69 4.60 -4.78
C GLU A 78 13.13 4.60 -3.35
N SER A 79 12.68 5.76 -2.86
CA SER A 79 12.29 5.86 -1.46
C SER A 79 11.34 7.00 -1.15
N VAL A 80 10.53 6.78 -0.12
CA VAL A 80 9.69 7.79 0.52
C VAL A 80 10.07 7.93 1.99
N THR A 81 9.87 9.12 2.54
CA THR A 81 10.09 9.38 3.97
C THR A 81 8.78 9.71 4.66
N LEU A 82 8.54 9.04 5.77
CA LEU A 82 7.42 9.28 6.66
C LEU A 82 7.91 10.04 7.89
N THR A 83 7.23 11.12 8.25
CA THR A 83 7.50 11.86 9.48
C THR A 83 6.21 12.04 10.28
N GLU A 84 6.24 11.61 11.52
CA GLU A 84 5.20 11.83 12.51
C GLU A 84 5.83 12.36 13.79
N ASN A 85 5.45 13.58 14.19
CA ASN A 85 6.07 14.29 15.31
C ASN A 85 7.61 14.34 15.13
N ASP A 86 8.35 13.79 16.11
CA ASP A 86 9.82 13.75 16.09
C ASP A 86 10.39 12.47 15.42
N ARG A 87 9.53 11.57 14.96
CA ARG A 87 9.93 10.32 14.33
C ARG A 87 9.94 10.44 12.83
N THR A 88 11.08 10.15 12.24
CA THR A 88 11.27 10.13 10.77
C THR A 88 11.86 8.81 10.36
N ILE A 89 11.28 8.18 9.35
CA ILE A 89 11.77 6.96 8.73
C ILE A 89 11.77 7.09 7.22
N THR A 90 12.79 6.56 6.57
CA THR A 90 12.84 6.44 5.11
C THR A 90 12.62 4.98 4.76
N VAL A 91 11.71 4.75 3.83
CA VAL A 91 11.33 3.42 3.35
C VAL A 91 11.73 3.27 1.90
N ASP A 92 12.52 2.24 1.63
CA ASP A 92 12.90 1.83 0.28
C ASP A 92 11.69 1.15 -0.38
N THR A 93 11.28 1.61 -1.55
CA THR A 93 10.18 1.04 -2.33
C THR A 93 10.62 -0.22 -3.09
N GLY A 94 11.91 -0.48 -3.17
CA GLY A 94 12.48 -1.57 -3.97
C GLY A 94 12.34 -1.37 -5.48
N GLY A 95 11.93 -0.17 -5.94
CA GLY A 95 11.61 0.10 -7.34
C GLY A 95 10.31 -0.56 -7.81
N ILE A 96 9.45 -0.97 -6.89
CA ILE A 96 8.17 -1.63 -7.18
C ILE A 96 7.17 -0.58 -7.64
N LEU A 97 6.48 -0.81 -8.77
CA LEU A 97 5.53 0.15 -9.33
C LEU A 97 4.22 0.21 -8.55
N HIS A 98 3.74 -0.92 -8.04
CA HIS A 98 2.57 -1.05 -7.17
C HIS A 98 3.03 -1.32 -5.75
N PHE A 99 3.28 -0.27 -4.99
CA PHE A 99 3.95 -0.35 -3.70
C PHE A 99 3.00 -0.08 -2.53
N TYR A 100 2.74 -1.10 -1.70
CA TYR A 100 2.04 -0.95 -0.44
C TYR A 100 3.02 -0.71 0.71
N LEU A 101 2.80 0.36 1.46
CA LEU A 101 3.55 0.72 2.65
C LEU A 101 2.65 0.57 3.89
N ASP A 102 2.95 -0.41 4.72
CA ASP A 102 2.33 -0.58 6.03
C ASP A 102 2.88 0.50 6.99
N VAL A 103 2.13 1.59 7.14
CA VAL A 103 2.51 2.78 7.91
C VAL A 103 2.57 2.46 9.40
N GLU A 104 1.57 1.71 9.90
CA GLU A 104 1.50 1.34 11.31
C GLU A 104 2.70 0.49 11.71
N LYS A 105 3.04 -0.51 10.91
CA LYS A 105 4.23 -1.35 11.13
C LYS A 105 5.52 -0.54 11.04
N ALA A 106 5.64 0.33 10.05
CA ALA A 106 6.84 1.13 9.83
C ALA A 106 7.09 2.13 10.96
N LEU A 107 6.05 2.82 11.43
CA LEU A 107 6.13 3.77 12.53
C LEU A 107 5.99 3.12 13.92
N GLY A 108 5.46 1.90 14.02
CA GLY A 108 5.16 1.22 15.29
C GLY A 108 3.98 1.85 16.03
N GLN A 109 3.20 2.67 15.37
CA GLN A 109 2.00 3.32 15.88
C GLN A 109 1.10 3.76 14.72
N LEU A 110 -0.18 3.97 14.99
CA LEU A 110 -1.17 4.41 14.03
C LEU A 110 -1.26 5.95 14.03
N PRO A 111 -0.70 6.66 13.02
CA PRO A 111 -0.76 8.12 12.99
C PRO A 111 -2.11 8.61 12.52
N LYS A 112 -2.61 9.71 13.11
CA LYS A 112 -3.73 10.50 12.56
C LYS A 112 -3.29 11.62 11.64
N ARG A 113 -2.02 11.99 11.73
CA ARG A 113 -1.36 12.97 10.86
C ARG A 113 0.03 12.48 10.51
N LEU A 114 0.35 12.57 9.23
CA LEU A 114 1.60 12.06 8.66
C LEU A 114 2.13 13.04 7.62
N LEU A 115 3.40 13.38 7.67
CA LEU A 115 4.11 14.04 6.59
C LEU A 115 4.76 12.96 5.74
N LEU A 116 4.34 12.87 4.48
CA LEU A 116 4.94 12.04 3.45
C LEU A 116 5.85 12.91 2.60
N THR A 117 7.11 12.52 2.43
CA THR A 117 8.09 13.21 1.59
C THR A 117 8.63 12.27 0.53
N PHE A 118 8.69 12.71 -0.71
CA PHE A 118 9.35 12.01 -1.81
C PHE A 118 10.86 12.26 -1.71
N SER A 119 11.64 11.25 -1.30
CA SER A 119 12.99 11.45 -0.76
C SER A 119 14.09 11.50 -1.83
N SER A 120 13.85 10.88 -3.00
CA SER A 120 14.86 10.73 -4.05
C SER A 120 14.33 11.23 -5.38
N GLY A 121 15.06 12.09 -6.07
CA GLY A 121 14.75 12.49 -7.44
C GLY A 121 13.27 12.82 -7.70
N GLU A 122 12.89 12.85 -8.98
CA GLU A 122 11.50 13.05 -9.39
C GLU A 122 10.76 11.69 -9.44
N ALA A 123 9.58 11.61 -8.83
CA ALA A 123 8.68 10.49 -8.92
C ALA A 123 7.62 10.74 -10.00
N GLN A 124 7.27 9.70 -10.75
CA GLN A 124 6.10 9.71 -11.65
C GLN A 124 5.01 8.90 -10.96
N VAL A 125 4.03 9.59 -10.37
CA VAL A 125 2.97 8.97 -9.56
C VAL A 125 1.65 9.01 -10.32
N ASN A 126 1.07 7.85 -10.60
CA ASN A 126 -0.26 7.74 -11.19
C ASN A 126 -1.34 7.89 -10.14
N GLU A 127 -1.11 7.27 -8.95
CA GLU A 127 -2.13 7.26 -7.90
C GLU A 127 -1.50 7.06 -6.53
N LEU A 128 -2.06 7.69 -5.52
CA LEU A 128 -1.79 7.46 -4.10
C LEU A 128 -3.09 7.15 -3.37
N ARG A 129 -3.13 6.01 -2.67
CA ARG A 129 -4.26 5.63 -1.83
C ARG A 129 -3.88 5.61 -0.37
N ILE A 130 -4.82 6.03 0.47
CA ILE A 130 -4.66 6.09 1.93
C ILE A 130 -5.67 5.12 2.54
N PHE A 131 -5.20 4.24 3.41
CA PHE A 131 -6.04 3.24 4.06
C PHE A 131 -6.18 3.49 5.56
N SER A 132 -7.42 3.34 6.05
CA SER A 132 -7.72 3.22 7.47
C SER A 132 -7.30 1.83 7.99
N PRO A 133 -7.26 1.60 9.33
CA PRO A 133 -7.04 0.27 9.88
C PRO A 133 -8.09 -0.74 9.43
N GLY A 134 -7.66 -1.97 9.15
CA GLY A 134 -8.52 -3.08 8.78
C GLY A 134 -7.87 -4.04 7.79
N GLU A 135 -8.66 -4.98 7.28
CA GLU A 135 -8.25 -5.91 6.24
C GLU A 135 -8.23 -5.20 4.88
N LEU A 136 -7.09 -5.23 4.18
CA LEU A 136 -6.93 -4.56 2.90
C LEU A 136 -7.84 -5.18 1.82
N PRO A 137 -8.34 -4.37 0.88
CA PRO A 137 -9.04 -4.88 -0.29
C PRO A 137 -8.15 -5.82 -1.13
N ASP A 138 -8.76 -6.85 -1.75
CA ASP A 138 -8.07 -7.86 -2.54
C ASP A 138 -7.28 -7.29 -3.76
N TRP A 139 -7.64 -6.10 -4.22
CA TRP A 139 -6.94 -5.43 -5.32
C TRP A 139 -5.64 -4.74 -4.91
N VAL A 140 -5.35 -4.63 -3.61
CA VAL A 140 -4.08 -4.07 -3.11
C VAL A 140 -2.99 -5.11 -3.22
N GLU A 141 -2.08 -4.91 -4.14
CA GLU A 141 -0.94 -5.79 -4.33
C GLU A 141 0.10 -5.58 -3.23
N GLN A 142 0.45 -6.66 -2.52
CA GLN A 142 1.46 -6.66 -1.49
C GLN A 142 2.66 -7.50 -1.96
N TRP A 143 3.69 -6.82 -2.44
CA TRP A 143 4.94 -7.48 -2.82
C TRP A 143 5.85 -7.60 -1.61
N SER A 144 6.32 -8.81 -1.35
CA SER A 144 7.40 -9.07 -0.41
C SER A 144 8.63 -9.56 -1.16
N LYS A 145 9.82 -9.15 -0.72
CA LYS A 145 11.04 -9.80 -1.22
C LYS A 145 10.93 -11.28 -0.91
N ILE A 146 11.06 -12.12 -1.93
CA ILE A 146 11.17 -13.55 -1.74
C ILE A 146 12.38 -13.76 -0.80
N PRO A 147 12.22 -14.50 0.32
CA PRO A 147 13.34 -14.80 1.19
C PRO A 147 14.50 -15.38 0.35
N GLN A 148 15.69 -14.83 0.55
CA GLN A 148 16.87 -15.43 -0.10
C GLN A 148 17.03 -16.83 0.46
N GLY A 149 16.82 -17.83 -0.36
CA GLY A 149 16.87 -19.25 -0.03
C GLY A 149 17.22 -20.08 -1.24
N GLU A 150 17.38 -21.37 -1.03
CA GLU A 150 17.51 -22.33 -2.12
C GLU A 150 16.14 -22.49 -2.78
N ALA A 151 16.11 -22.47 -4.11
CA ALA A 151 14.92 -22.74 -4.89
C ALA A 151 15.10 -24.06 -5.65
N ASP A 152 14.15 -24.97 -5.52
CA ASP A 152 14.15 -26.23 -6.26
C ASP A 152 13.77 -26.01 -7.73
N LEU A 153 13.03 -24.95 -8.01
CA LEU A 153 12.59 -24.58 -9.35
C LEU A 153 12.64 -23.07 -9.53
N LEU A 154 13.28 -22.61 -10.60
CA LEU A 154 13.21 -21.24 -11.09
C LEU A 154 12.53 -21.24 -12.45
N LEU A 155 11.36 -20.60 -12.53
CA LEU A 155 10.62 -20.41 -13.77
C LEU A 155 10.91 -19.00 -14.30
N LEU A 156 11.47 -18.93 -15.52
CA LEU A 156 11.68 -17.67 -16.26
C LEU A 156 10.70 -17.65 -17.43
N SER A 157 9.58 -16.96 -17.26
CA SER A 157 8.59 -16.76 -18.31
C SER A 157 8.95 -15.56 -19.18
N THR A 158 8.66 -15.64 -20.47
CA THR A 158 8.88 -14.54 -21.43
C THR A 158 7.70 -13.57 -21.41
N HIS A 159 6.49 -14.08 -21.16
CA HIS A 159 5.25 -13.31 -21.06
C HIS A 159 4.53 -13.67 -19.77
N GLY A 160 3.63 -12.78 -19.30
CA GLY A 160 2.98 -12.91 -18.00
C GLY A 160 1.93 -14.03 -17.88
N ASP A 161 1.67 -14.80 -18.94
CA ASP A 161 0.75 -15.94 -18.97
C ASP A 161 1.44 -17.28 -19.29
N ASP A 162 2.74 -17.26 -19.56
CA ASP A 162 3.51 -18.46 -19.95
C ASP A 162 3.46 -19.54 -18.87
N GLU A 163 3.46 -19.16 -17.58
CA GLU A 163 3.36 -20.10 -16.47
C GLU A 163 2.02 -20.87 -16.47
N GLN A 164 0.94 -20.23 -16.90
CA GLN A 164 -0.38 -20.85 -17.00
C GLN A 164 -0.50 -21.72 -18.25
N LEU A 165 0.00 -21.23 -19.38
CA LEU A 165 -0.13 -21.91 -20.67
C LEU A 165 0.77 -23.14 -20.79
N PHE A 166 2.00 -23.05 -20.27
CA PHE A 166 3.01 -24.11 -20.47
C PHE A 166 3.35 -24.90 -19.21
N PHE A 167 3.12 -24.33 -18.02
CA PHE A 167 3.57 -24.89 -16.75
C PHE A 167 2.43 -25.10 -15.74
N ALA A 168 1.15 -24.98 -16.14
CA ALA A 168 -0.01 -25.09 -15.27
C ALA A 168 -0.09 -26.38 -14.45
N GLY A 169 0.50 -27.48 -14.94
CA GLY A 169 0.57 -28.75 -14.20
C GLY A 169 1.78 -28.86 -13.29
N LEU A 170 2.85 -28.11 -13.57
CA LEU A 170 4.12 -28.18 -12.86
C LEU A 170 4.11 -27.31 -11.59
N LEU A 171 3.61 -26.07 -11.67
CA LEU A 171 3.57 -25.16 -10.55
C LEU A 171 2.75 -25.68 -9.36
N PRO A 172 1.51 -26.20 -9.53
CA PRO A 172 0.75 -26.81 -8.44
C PRO A 172 1.44 -28.02 -7.83
N TRP A 173 2.19 -28.80 -8.62
CA TRP A 173 2.95 -29.93 -8.11
C TRP A 173 4.01 -29.49 -7.09
N TYR A 174 4.72 -28.41 -7.36
CA TYR A 174 5.77 -27.89 -6.46
C TYR A 174 5.20 -27.12 -5.27
N ASP A 175 4.00 -26.53 -5.38
CA ASP A 175 3.36 -25.77 -4.30
C ASP A 175 2.87 -26.68 -3.14
N VAL A 176 2.64 -27.98 -3.41
CA VAL A 176 2.13 -28.95 -2.42
C VAL A 176 3.20 -29.87 -1.82
N GLN A 177 4.48 -29.69 -2.18
CA GLN A 177 5.61 -30.44 -1.62
C GLN A 177 6.20 -29.73 -0.42
#